data_dc2f1b3231b566b7cd71652c209c169f
#
_entry.id   dc2f1b3231b566b7cd71652c209c169f
#
_cell.length_a   1.000
_cell.length_b   1.000
_cell.length_c   1.000
_cell.angle_alpha   90.00
_cell.angle_beta   90.00
_cell.angle_gamma   90.00
#
_symmetry.space_group_name_H-M   'P 1'
#
loop_
_entity.id
_entity.type
_entity.pdbx_description
1 polymer ?
#
loop_
_entity_poly.entity_id
_entity_poly.type
_entity_poly.pdbx_seq_one_letter_code
_entity_poly.pdbx_strand_id
1 'polypeptide(L)'
;MNATLKPAAGFTDFKIADMNLAGWGRREIAIAEVEMPALMAIRKEYSASQPLKGARITGSLHMTIQTAVLIETLKALGADVRWASCNIFSTQDHAAAAIAASGTPVFAVKGESLEDYWDYTHRIFEFADGQGPNMILDDGGDATLLMHLGVRAEKDASLIAKPTSEEETFLYAAIKKKLSASPGWYSRMSKEIRGVTEETTTGVHRLYQMFKDGRLMFPAINVNDSVTKSKFDNLYGCRESLVDGIKRATDVMVAGKVALVAGYGDVGKGSAQALRALSAQVWVTEIDPICALQAAMEGYRVVTMEYAADKADIFVTCTGNYHVITGAHLAKMKNNAIVCNIGHFDNEIDVAALEKLKWEEIKPQVDHVIYPDGKRIILLAKGRLVNLGCGTGHPSYVMSSSFANQTIAQIELYANTGKYPVGVYTLPKHLDEKVARLQLTTLNAQLTELTAEQAAYIGVSVKGPYKADHYRY
;
A
#
# COMPACT_ATOMS: atom_id res chain seq x y z
N MET A 1 13.57 29.79 -15.87
CA MET A 1 14.60 28.81 -16.31
C MET A 1 14.46 27.58 -15.40
N ASN A 2 14.05 26.45 -15.95
CA ASN A 2 13.96 25.21 -15.17
C ASN A 2 15.38 24.67 -14.99
N ALA A 3 15.96 24.86 -13.81
CA ALA A 3 17.18 24.16 -13.45
C ALA A 3 16.90 22.67 -13.52
N THR A 4 17.60 21.95 -14.39
CA THR A 4 17.50 20.48 -14.46
C THR A 4 18.10 19.94 -13.17
N LEU A 5 17.26 19.45 -12.25
CA LEU A 5 17.71 18.77 -11.05
C LEU A 5 18.44 17.51 -11.50
N LYS A 6 19.70 17.37 -11.11
CA LYS A 6 20.54 16.19 -11.39
C LYS A 6 21.14 15.69 -10.07
N PRO A 7 21.34 14.40 -9.93
CA PRO A 7 22.04 13.86 -8.76
C PRO A 7 23.45 14.47 -8.66
N ALA A 8 24.02 14.40 -7.46
CA ALA A 8 25.41 14.77 -7.25
C ALA A 8 26.32 13.99 -8.21
N ALA A 9 27.42 14.63 -8.67
CA ALA A 9 28.34 13.99 -9.59
C ALA A 9 28.85 12.64 -9.03
N GLY A 10 28.69 11.57 -9.80
CA GLY A 10 29.10 10.21 -9.40
C GLY A 10 28.04 9.38 -8.65
N PHE A 11 26.86 9.92 -8.31
CA PHE A 11 25.80 9.10 -7.74
C PHE A 11 25.05 8.33 -8.84
N THR A 12 25.12 7.00 -8.78
CA THR A 12 24.53 6.07 -9.76
C THR A 12 23.70 4.96 -9.13
N ASP A 13 23.53 4.98 -7.82
CA ASP A 13 22.81 3.94 -7.07
C ASP A 13 21.30 4.13 -7.12
N PHE A 14 20.75 4.06 -8.31
CA PHE A 14 19.32 4.15 -8.57
C PHE A 14 18.94 3.46 -9.89
N LYS A 15 17.65 3.14 -10.03
CA LYS A 15 17.04 2.68 -11.28
C LYS A 15 15.68 3.35 -11.44
N ILE A 16 15.55 4.22 -12.43
CA ILE A 16 14.38 5.03 -12.73
C ILE A 16 14.17 5.10 -14.25
N ALA A 17 12.97 5.51 -14.67
CA ALA A 17 12.64 5.63 -16.09
C ALA A 17 13.41 6.76 -16.80
N ASP A 18 13.35 7.99 -16.27
CA ASP A 18 13.97 9.17 -16.87
C ASP A 18 14.28 10.25 -15.82
N MET A 19 15.54 10.63 -15.70
CA MET A 19 15.99 11.68 -14.79
C MET A 19 15.46 13.09 -15.16
N ASN A 20 15.10 13.31 -16.41
CA ASN A 20 14.55 14.61 -16.86
C ASN A 20 13.19 14.91 -16.19
N LEU A 21 12.51 13.91 -15.65
CA LEU A 21 11.24 14.05 -14.92
C LEU A 21 11.43 14.65 -13.51
N ALA A 22 12.65 14.71 -12.98
CA ALA A 22 12.92 15.14 -11.59
C ALA A 22 12.39 16.54 -11.28
N GLY A 23 12.52 17.47 -12.21
CA GLY A 23 12.00 18.84 -12.03
C GLY A 23 10.47 18.90 -11.96
N TRP A 24 9.76 18.04 -12.66
CA TRP A 24 8.32 17.88 -12.52
C TRP A 24 7.98 17.27 -11.16
N GLY A 25 8.60 16.13 -10.82
CA GLY A 25 8.39 15.47 -9.53
C GLY A 25 8.59 16.42 -8.35
N ARG A 26 9.66 17.26 -8.37
CA ARG A 26 9.91 18.22 -7.29
C ARG A 26 8.77 19.24 -7.12
N ARG A 27 8.14 19.69 -8.20
CA ARG A 27 7.01 20.63 -8.11
C ARG A 27 5.77 19.96 -7.51
N GLU A 28 5.48 18.72 -7.88
CA GLU A 28 4.34 17.97 -7.30
C GLU A 28 4.58 17.59 -5.84
N ILE A 29 5.82 17.23 -5.48
CA ILE A 29 6.19 17.01 -4.06
C ILE A 29 5.95 18.26 -3.24
N ALA A 30 6.27 19.46 -3.77
CA ALA A 30 6.01 20.71 -3.06
C ALA A 30 4.50 20.98 -2.84
N ILE A 31 3.64 20.56 -3.76
CA ILE A 31 2.18 20.60 -3.56
C ILE A 31 1.77 19.60 -2.48
N ALA A 32 2.28 18.36 -2.54
CA ALA A 32 1.96 17.33 -1.58
C ALA A 32 2.38 17.71 -0.14
N GLU A 33 3.53 18.36 0.03
CA GLU A 33 3.99 18.83 1.35
C GLU A 33 2.98 19.78 2.02
N VAL A 34 2.31 20.63 1.25
CA VAL A 34 1.25 21.53 1.78
C VAL A 34 0.02 20.73 2.21
N GLU A 35 -0.29 19.66 1.49
CA GLU A 35 -1.46 18.80 1.72
C GLU A 35 -1.19 17.66 2.73
N MET A 36 0.02 17.60 3.33
CA MET A 36 0.39 16.53 4.28
C MET A 36 0.74 17.06 5.68
N PRO A 37 -0.22 17.71 6.37
CA PRO A 37 0.05 18.50 7.58
C PRO A 37 0.61 17.69 8.74
N ALA A 38 0.11 16.46 9.00
CA ALA A 38 0.60 15.66 10.11
C ALA A 38 2.04 15.18 9.87
N LEU A 39 2.34 14.72 8.66
CA LEU A 39 3.69 14.28 8.31
C LEU A 39 4.70 15.43 8.36
N MET A 40 4.32 16.59 7.83
CA MET A 40 5.18 17.78 7.86
C MET A 40 5.37 18.34 9.28
N ALA A 41 4.36 18.25 10.14
CA ALA A 41 4.48 18.61 11.55
C ALA A 41 5.46 17.67 12.28
N ILE A 42 5.40 16.36 12.03
CA ILE A 42 6.34 15.36 12.56
C ILE A 42 7.76 15.63 12.07
N ARG A 43 7.94 15.90 10.76
CA ARG A 43 9.23 16.29 10.21
C ARG A 43 9.81 17.49 10.96
N LYS A 44 9.00 18.54 11.15
CA LYS A 44 9.41 19.75 11.89
C LYS A 44 9.75 19.47 13.35
N GLU A 45 8.93 18.67 14.04
CA GLU A 45 9.10 18.36 15.47
C GLU A 45 10.39 17.59 15.74
N TYR A 46 10.73 16.62 14.88
CA TYR A 46 11.83 15.68 15.14
C TYR A 46 13.12 15.97 14.35
N SER A 47 13.14 16.91 13.40
CA SER A 47 14.33 17.18 12.56
C SER A 47 15.56 17.56 13.38
N ALA A 48 15.40 18.32 14.48
CA ALA A 48 16.52 18.74 15.32
C ALA A 48 17.08 17.60 16.18
N SER A 49 16.23 16.71 16.69
CA SER A 49 16.64 15.60 17.57
C SER A 49 17.12 14.38 16.77
N GLN A 50 16.74 14.26 15.50
CA GLN A 50 17.10 13.16 14.61
C GLN A 50 16.96 11.76 15.26
N PRO A 51 15.75 11.36 15.69
CA PRO A 51 15.54 10.10 16.41
C PRO A 51 15.86 8.85 15.58
N LEU A 52 15.96 8.97 14.26
CA LEU A 52 16.34 7.89 13.33
C LEU A 52 17.83 7.95 12.94
N LYS A 53 18.65 8.72 13.62
CA LYS A 53 20.10 8.75 13.33
C LYS A 53 20.71 7.35 13.49
N GLY A 54 21.34 6.86 12.41
CA GLY A 54 21.88 5.51 12.33
C GLY A 54 20.88 4.42 11.94
N ALA A 55 19.61 4.78 11.73
CA ALA A 55 18.66 3.87 11.10
C ALA A 55 19.00 3.72 9.62
N ARG A 56 19.09 2.47 9.16
CA ARG A 56 19.17 2.08 7.75
C ARG A 56 17.84 1.44 7.38
N ILE A 57 16.99 2.22 6.71
CA ILE A 57 15.62 1.83 6.40
C ILE A 57 15.54 1.31 4.97
N THR A 58 15.20 0.03 4.84
CA THR A 58 14.74 -0.57 3.58
C THR A 58 13.26 -0.31 3.43
N GLY A 59 12.87 0.48 2.42
CA GLY A 59 11.49 0.79 2.13
C GLY A 59 10.98 0.07 0.88
N SER A 60 9.89 -0.65 1.02
CA SER A 60 9.16 -1.32 -0.06
C SER A 60 7.70 -0.87 0.01
N LEU A 61 7.41 0.24 -0.66
CA LEU A 61 6.07 0.86 -0.70
C LEU A 61 5.94 1.66 -1.99
N HIS A 62 4.72 1.77 -2.52
CA HIS A 62 4.41 2.45 -3.78
C HIS A 62 5.20 3.75 -3.97
N MET A 63 6.01 3.86 -5.02
CA MET A 63 6.85 5.04 -5.26
C MET A 63 6.04 6.19 -5.86
N THR A 64 5.20 6.81 -5.04
CA THR A 64 4.34 7.95 -5.37
C THR A 64 4.95 9.27 -4.93
N ILE A 65 4.30 10.40 -5.30
CA ILE A 65 4.65 11.73 -4.82
C ILE A 65 4.56 11.81 -3.29
N GLN A 66 3.54 11.21 -2.68
CA GLN A 66 3.37 11.19 -1.23
C GLN A 66 4.46 10.38 -0.55
N THR A 67 4.87 9.29 -1.15
CA THR A 67 6.00 8.46 -0.68
C THR A 67 7.32 9.23 -0.76
N ALA A 68 7.51 10.08 -1.77
CA ALA A 68 8.67 10.96 -1.80
C ALA A 68 8.73 11.89 -0.58
N VAL A 69 7.58 12.44 -0.14
CA VAL A 69 7.50 13.24 1.10
C VAL A 69 7.86 12.41 2.34
N LEU A 70 7.41 11.14 2.40
CA LEU A 70 7.78 10.21 3.48
C LEU A 70 9.28 9.94 3.50
N ILE A 71 9.89 9.61 2.37
CA ILE A 71 11.33 9.34 2.24
C ILE A 71 12.14 10.54 2.73
N GLU A 72 11.80 11.74 2.28
CA GLU A 72 12.46 12.98 2.71
C GLU A 72 12.25 13.28 4.19
N THR A 73 11.09 12.90 4.74
CA THR A 73 10.84 13.00 6.18
C THR A 73 11.75 12.07 6.96
N LEU A 74 11.81 10.78 6.62
CA LEU A 74 12.69 9.81 7.28
C LEU A 74 14.17 10.25 7.24
N LYS A 75 14.62 10.78 6.10
CA LYS A 75 15.97 11.34 5.96
C LYS A 75 16.19 12.58 6.83
N ALA A 76 15.23 13.49 6.90
CA ALA A 76 15.30 14.66 7.78
C ALA A 76 15.39 14.26 9.27
N LEU A 77 14.83 13.11 9.62
CA LEU A 77 14.93 12.53 10.95
C LEU A 77 16.23 11.73 11.21
N GLY A 78 17.14 11.70 10.23
CA GLY A 78 18.48 11.13 10.35
C GLY A 78 18.65 9.73 9.78
N ALA A 79 17.65 9.14 9.16
CA ALA A 79 17.74 7.82 8.53
C ALA A 79 18.54 7.83 7.22
N ASP A 80 19.27 6.75 6.96
CA ASP A 80 19.71 6.35 5.64
C ASP A 80 18.61 5.46 5.01
N VAL A 81 18.17 5.78 3.79
CA VAL A 81 16.98 5.19 3.19
C VAL A 81 17.29 4.66 1.79
N ARG A 82 16.83 3.44 1.51
CA ARG A 82 16.81 2.84 0.17
C ARG A 82 15.39 2.40 -0.15
N TRP A 83 14.93 2.62 -1.37
CA TRP A 83 13.52 2.46 -1.70
C TRP A 83 13.26 1.71 -2.99
N ALA A 84 12.25 0.81 -2.98
CA ALA A 84 11.65 0.22 -4.17
C ALA A 84 10.13 0.31 -4.10
N SER A 85 9.45 0.21 -5.22
CA SER A 85 8.01 0.11 -5.25
C SER A 85 7.56 -1.30 -4.85
N CYS A 86 6.44 -1.43 -4.17
CA CYS A 86 5.83 -2.71 -3.80
C CYS A 86 4.82 -3.23 -4.87
N ASN A 87 4.75 -2.59 -6.03
CA ASN A 87 3.86 -2.99 -7.12
C ASN A 87 4.39 -2.48 -8.46
N ILE A 88 4.39 -3.32 -9.48
CA ILE A 88 4.97 -3.05 -10.81
C ILE A 88 4.29 -1.89 -11.58
N PHE A 89 3.06 -1.50 -11.22
CA PHE A 89 2.32 -0.45 -11.93
C PHE A 89 2.10 0.83 -11.11
N SER A 90 2.52 0.85 -9.83
CA SER A 90 2.18 1.94 -8.92
C SER A 90 3.19 3.10 -8.89
N THR A 91 4.36 2.93 -9.49
CA THR A 91 5.39 3.98 -9.53
C THR A 91 4.91 5.20 -10.31
N GLN A 92 5.14 6.38 -9.75
CA GLN A 92 5.12 7.65 -10.47
C GLN A 92 6.56 8.01 -10.84
N ASP A 93 6.92 7.85 -12.13
CA ASP A 93 8.32 7.97 -12.58
C ASP A 93 8.96 9.32 -12.25
N HIS A 94 8.16 10.40 -12.24
CA HIS A 94 8.62 11.73 -11.84
C HIS A 94 8.90 11.85 -10.34
N ALA A 95 8.20 11.08 -9.49
CA ALA A 95 8.50 10.99 -8.07
C ALA A 95 9.83 10.26 -7.84
N ALA A 96 10.01 9.10 -8.48
CA ALA A 96 11.26 8.33 -8.43
C ALA A 96 12.45 9.18 -8.92
N ALA A 97 12.28 9.91 -10.02
CA ALA A 97 13.30 10.80 -10.56
C ALA A 97 13.69 11.93 -9.58
N ALA A 98 12.72 12.54 -8.90
CA ALA A 98 12.97 13.58 -7.91
C ALA A 98 13.77 13.07 -6.70
N ILE A 99 13.46 11.86 -6.24
CA ILE A 99 14.15 11.19 -5.13
C ILE A 99 15.57 10.78 -5.54
N ALA A 100 15.76 10.21 -6.74
CA ALA A 100 17.09 9.91 -7.26
C ALA A 100 17.94 11.18 -7.40
N ALA A 101 17.36 12.28 -7.91
CA ALA A 101 18.04 13.57 -8.04
C ALA A 101 18.47 14.16 -6.70
N SER A 102 17.79 13.82 -5.59
CA SER A 102 18.17 14.20 -4.22
C SER A 102 19.32 13.35 -3.63
N GLY A 103 19.85 12.39 -4.40
CA GLY A 103 20.91 11.48 -3.95
C GLY A 103 20.40 10.36 -3.05
N THR A 104 19.15 9.98 -3.16
CA THR A 104 18.59 8.84 -2.42
C THR A 104 18.51 7.61 -3.34
N PRO A 105 19.04 6.45 -2.93
CA PRO A 105 18.88 5.22 -3.67
C PRO A 105 17.41 4.84 -3.84
N VAL A 106 16.95 4.76 -5.09
CA VAL A 106 15.58 4.41 -5.44
C VAL A 106 15.57 3.54 -6.70
N PHE A 107 14.82 2.45 -6.64
CA PHE A 107 14.70 1.46 -7.70
C PHE A 107 13.22 1.26 -8.00
N ALA A 108 12.68 2.01 -8.94
CA ALA A 108 11.27 1.98 -9.26
C ALA A 108 11.00 2.57 -10.65
N VAL A 109 10.30 1.81 -11.49
CA VAL A 109 9.89 2.19 -12.85
C VAL A 109 8.45 1.75 -13.05
N LYS A 110 7.59 2.63 -13.56
CA LYS A 110 6.21 2.24 -13.86
C LYS A 110 6.17 1.22 -14.98
N GLY A 111 5.59 0.05 -14.72
CA GLY A 111 5.51 -1.06 -15.68
C GLY A 111 6.78 -1.91 -15.72
N GLU A 112 7.59 -1.89 -14.66
CA GLU A 112 8.72 -2.80 -14.50
C GLU A 112 8.27 -4.27 -14.59
N SER A 113 9.16 -5.15 -15.01
CA SER A 113 8.90 -6.59 -15.07
C SER A 113 8.94 -7.21 -13.66
N LEU A 114 8.38 -8.41 -13.50
CA LEU A 114 8.50 -9.15 -12.22
C LEU A 114 9.97 -9.52 -11.92
N GLU A 115 10.81 -9.69 -12.95
CA GLU A 115 12.24 -9.90 -12.74
C GLU A 115 12.90 -8.63 -12.17
N ASP A 116 12.62 -7.45 -12.74
CA ASP A 116 13.11 -6.16 -12.23
C ASP A 116 12.61 -5.91 -10.82
N TYR A 117 11.33 -6.16 -10.55
CA TYR A 117 10.71 -6.00 -9.23
C TYR A 117 11.47 -6.75 -8.12
N TRP A 118 11.78 -8.03 -8.33
CA TRP A 118 12.53 -8.82 -7.35
C TRP A 118 14.02 -8.47 -7.30
N ASP A 119 14.62 -8.01 -8.41
CA ASP A 119 15.98 -7.45 -8.41
C ASP A 119 16.03 -6.15 -7.59
N TYR A 120 15.07 -5.24 -7.78
CA TYR A 120 14.98 -3.99 -7.04
C TYR A 120 14.71 -4.22 -5.54
N THR A 121 13.84 -5.18 -5.22
CA THR A 121 13.60 -5.60 -3.83
C THR A 121 14.86 -6.17 -3.17
N HIS A 122 15.76 -6.81 -3.88
CA HIS A 122 17.07 -7.19 -3.34
C HIS A 122 17.99 -5.98 -3.10
N ARG A 123 18.04 -5.05 -4.05
CA ARG A 123 18.94 -3.89 -3.99
C ARG A 123 18.68 -2.97 -2.82
N ILE A 124 17.43 -2.85 -2.37
CA ILE A 124 17.11 -2.01 -1.20
C ILE A 124 17.69 -2.56 0.12
N PHE A 125 18.12 -3.82 0.17
CA PHE A 125 18.81 -4.39 1.32
C PHE A 125 20.32 -4.15 1.31
N GLU A 126 20.91 -3.64 0.24
CA GLU A 126 22.37 -3.50 0.07
C GLU A 126 22.80 -2.06 0.38
N PHE A 127 23.10 -1.77 1.64
CA PHE A 127 23.62 -0.47 2.05
C PHE A 127 25.14 -0.38 1.79
N ALA A 128 25.70 0.83 1.94
CA ALA A 128 27.14 1.05 1.77
C ALA A 128 27.96 0.11 2.63
N ASP A 129 29.19 -0.18 2.19
CA ASP A 129 30.16 -1.05 2.88
C ASP A 129 29.66 -2.48 3.16
N GLY A 130 28.67 -2.95 2.40
CA GLY A 130 28.12 -4.29 2.50
C GLY A 130 27.23 -4.50 3.73
N GLN A 131 26.82 -3.41 4.38
CA GLN A 131 25.89 -3.46 5.50
C GLN A 131 24.46 -3.81 5.02
N GLY A 132 23.70 -4.46 5.90
CA GLY A 132 22.25 -4.65 5.73
C GLY A 132 21.43 -3.54 6.39
N PRO A 133 20.11 -3.53 6.18
CA PRO A 133 19.21 -2.66 6.92
C PRO A 133 19.16 -3.04 8.41
N ASN A 134 18.74 -2.09 9.21
CA ASN A 134 18.34 -2.38 10.60
C ASN A 134 16.86 -2.08 10.85
N MET A 135 16.15 -1.55 9.85
CA MET A 135 14.69 -1.34 9.85
C MET A 135 14.11 -1.67 8.49
N ILE A 136 12.88 -2.18 8.47
CA ILE A 136 12.09 -2.36 7.25
C ILE A 136 10.82 -1.51 7.37
N LEU A 137 10.44 -0.85 6.28
CA LEU A 137 9.14 -0.24 6.07
C LEU A 137 8.53 -0.93 4.87
N ASP A 138 7.47 -1.71 5.06
CA ASP A 138 6.90 -2.60 4.05
C ASP A 138 5.42 -2.29 3.78
N ASP A 139 4.98 -2.64 2.58
CA ASP A 139 3.60 -2.54 2.15
C ASP A 139 3.24 -3.79 1.32
N GLY A 140 2.47 -4.69 1.94
CA GLY A 140 2.14 -6.00 1.41
C GLY A 140 3.07 -7.11 1.87
N GLY A 141 4.18 -6.78 2.54
CA GLY A 141 5.06 -7.73 3.19
C GLY A 141 6.02 -8.45 2.26
N ASP A 142 6.27 -7.97 1.03
CA ASP A 142 7.14 -8.67 0.07
C ASP A 142 8.63 -8.55 0.42
N ALA A 143 9.09 -7.40 0.89
CA ALA A 143 10.46 -7.25 1.38
C ALA A 143 10.71 -8.12 2.63
N THR A 144 9.75 -8.16 3.54
CA THR A 144 9.76 -9.03 4.71
C THR A 144 9.75 -10.52 4.33
N LEU A 145 8.88 -10.91 3.39
CA LEU A 145 8.80 -12.27 2.85
C LEU A 145 10.12 -12.71 2.22
N LEU A 146 10.72 -11.85 1.38
CA LEU A 146 12.00 -12.11 0.73
C LEU A 146 13.08 -12.49 1.77
N MET A 147 13.21 -11.71 2.84
CA MET A 147 14.21 -11.98 3.87
C MET A 147 13.93 -13.26 4.66
N HIS A 148 12.67 -13.49 5.07
CA HIS A 148 12.29 -14.71 5.80
C HIS A 148 12.45 -15.97 4.95
N LEU A 149 12.00 -15.93 3.70
CA LEU A 149 12.12 -17.06 2.77
C LEU A 149 13.58 -17.29 2.40
N GLY A 150 14.34 -16.23 2.13
CA GLY A 150 15.76 -16.31 1.79
C GLY A 150 16.60 -16.96 2.89
N VAL A 151 16.45 -16.51 4.15
CA VAL A 151 17.14 -17.11 5.30
C VAL A 151 16.78 -18.59 5.48
N ARG A 152 15.55 -18.97 5.22
CA ARG A 152 15.12 -20.37 5.29
C ARG A 152 15.67 -21.18 4.11
N ALA A 153 15.67 -20.62 2.91
CA ALA A 153 16.18 -21.27 1.71
C ALA A 153 17.71 -21.49 1.74
N GLU A 154 18.47 -20.66 2.50
CA GLU A 154 19.88 -20.91 2.79
C GLU A 154 20.11 -22.24 3.54
N LYS A 155 19.12 -22.68 4.32
CA LYS A 155 19.18 -23.92 5.10
C LYS A 155 18.52 -25.08 4.36
N ASP A 156 17.46 -24.80 3.61
CA ASP A 156 16.65 -25.80 2.89
C ASP A 156 16.16 -25.23 1.54
N ALA A 157 16.94 -25.47 0.50
CA ALA A 157 16.62 -25.02 -0.86
C ALA A 157 15.36 -25.67 -1.46
N SER A 158 14.83 -26.75 -0.84
CA SER A 158 13.60 -27.40 -1.31
C SER A 158 12.37 -26.49 -1.17
N LEU A 159 12.41 -25.51 -0.26
CA LEU A 159 11.34 -24.53 -0.02
C LEU A 159 11.03 -23.66 -1.25
N ILE A 160 12.01 -23.49 -2.15
CA ILE A 160 11.89 -22.69 -3.37
C ILE A 160 12.02 -23.54 -4.63
N ALA A 161 11.78 -24.87 -4.53
CA ALA A 161 11.95 -25.79 -5.67
C ALA A 161 10.81 -25.70 -6.68
N LYS A 162 9.56 -25.58 -6.21
CA LYS A 162 8.35 -25.66 -7.04
C LYS A 162 7.46 -24.44 -6.82
N PRO A 163 7.52 -23.42 -7.71
CA PRO A 163 6.61 -22.29 -7.65
C PRO A 163 5.17 -22.74 -7.99
N THR A 164 4.19 -22.07 -7.41
CA THR A 164 2.74 -22.30 -7.61
C THR A 164 2.07 -21.15 -8.35
N SER A 165 2.77 -20.04 -8.52
CA SER A 165 2.29 -18.85 -9.23
C SER A 165 3.40 -18.24 -10.10
N GLU A 166 3.03 -17.31 -10.98
CA GLU A 166 3.97 -16.55 -11.77
C GLU A 166 4.91 -15.74 -10.86
N GLU A 167 4.38 -15.05 -9.86
CA GLU A 167 5.18 -14.28 -8.90
C GLU A 167 6.18 -15.14 -8.15
N GLU A 168 5.77 -16.33 -7.65
CA GLU A 168 6.68 -17.27 -7.01
C GLU A 168 7.77 -17.76 -7.98
N THR A 169 7.47 -17.89 -9.26
CA THR A 169 8.47 -18.28 -10.27
C THR A 169 9.63 -17.28 -10.31
N PHE A 170 9.33 -15.97 -10.37
CA PHE A 170 10.33 -14.92 -10.39
C PHE A 170 11.01 -14.74 -9.02
N LEU A 171 10.26 -14.77 -7.94
CA LEU A 171 10.81 -14.71 -6.58
C LEU A 171 11.81 -15.83 -6.33
N TYR A 172 11.43 -17.09 -6.63
CA TYR A 172 12.29 -18.24 -6.40
C TYR A 172 13.53 -18.24 -7.31
N ALA A 173 13.38 -17.77 -8.55
CA ALA A 173 14.52 -17.57 -9.45
C ALA A 173 15.50 -16.52 -8.90
N ALA A 174 14.99 -15.38 -8.41
CA ALA A 174 15.80 -14.32 -7.82
C ALA A 174 16.54 -14.80 -6.55
N ILE A 175 15.84 -15.54 -5.65
CA ILE A 175 16.46 -16.14 -4.47
C ILE A 175 17.55 -17.13 -4.86
N LYS A 176 17.30 -18.06 -5.79
CA LYS A 176 18.30 -19.04 -6.27
C LYS A 176 19.53 -18.35 -6.84
N LYS A 177 19.33 -17.30 -7.64
CA LYS A 177 20.42 -16.47 -8.20
C LYS A 177 21.28 -15.86 -7.09
N LYS A 178 20.63 -15.26 -6.07
CA LYS A 178 21.34 -14.63 -4.94
C LYS A 178 22.07 -15.66 -4.09
N LEU A 179 21.46 -16.80 -3.78
CA LEU A 179 22.09 -17.91 -3.01
C LEU A 179 23.37 -18.41 -3.70
N SER A 180 23.36 -18.54 -5.03
CA SER A 180 24.50 -18.99 -5.81
C SER A 180 25.61 -17.93 -5.88
N ALA A 181 25.24 -16.65 -6.06
CA ALA A 181 26.20 -15.56 -6.22
C ALA A 181 26.82 -15.12 -4.88
N SER A 182 26.08 -15.22 -3.78
CA SER A 182 26.50 -14.71 -2.46
C SER A 182 25.95 -15.60 -1.34
N PRO A 183 26.54 -16.78 -1.11
CA PRO A 183 26.10 -17.68 -0.04
C PRO A 183 26.08 -16.98 1.35
N GLY A 184 25.00 -17.19 2.13
CA GLY A 184 24.82 -16.56 3.43
C GLY A 184 24.43 -15.08 3.37
N TRP A 185 24.04 -14.55 2.21
CA TRP A 185 23.68 -13.14 2.04
C TRP A 185 22.44 -12.78 2.88
N TYR A 186 21.38 -13.59 2.84
CA TYR A 186 20.15 -13.32 3.59
C TYR A 186 20.37 -13.32 5.10
N SER A 187 21.12 -14.30 5.60
CA SER A 187 21.48 -14.38 7.04
C SER A 187 22.33 -13.19 7.48
N ARG A 188 23.21 -12.66 6.61
CA ARG A 188 23.97 -11.45 6.92
C ARG A 188 23.09 -10.21 6.93
N MET A 189 22.27 -10.01 5.90
CA MET A 189 21.41 -8.82 5.77
C MET A 189 20.34 -8.76 6.85
N SER A 190 19.80 -9.90 7.27
CA SER A 190 18.76 -9.95 8.31
C SER A 190 19.30 -9.75 9.75
N LYS A 191 20.61 -9.89 9.96
CA LYS A 191 21.21 -9.96 11.31
C LYS A 191 20.94 -8.73 12.17
N GLU A 192 20.91 -7.53 11.55
CA GLU A 192 20.77 -6.28 12.28
C GLU A 192 19.35 -5.72 12.25
N ILE A 193 18.40 -6.41 11.58
CA ILE A 193 17.02 -5.94 11.50
C ILE A 193 16.38 -5.97 12.88
N ARG A 194 15.98 -4.78 13.35
CA ARG A 194 15.32 -4.56 14.65
C ARG A 194 13.81 -4.72 14.56
N GLY A 195 13.24 -4.56 13.36
CA GLY A 195 11.82 -4.75 13.14
C GLY A 195 11.32 -4.21 11.80
N VAL A 196 10.04 -4.43 11.57
CA VAL A 196 9.30 -3.98 10.39
C VAL A 196 8.07 -3.18 10.80
N THR A 197 7.73 -2.17 10.00
CA THR A 197 6.42 -1.50 10.04
C THR A 197 5.67 -1.82 8.75
N GLU A 198 4.43 -2.29 8.88
CA GLU A 198 3.63 -2.77 7.75
C GLU A 198 2.42 -1.89 7.51
N GLU A 199 2.23 -1.46 6.25
CA GLU A 199 1.22 -0.49 5.83
C GLU A 199 -0.15 -1.11 5.59
N THR A 200 -0.24 -2.34 5.08
CA THR A 200 -1.49 -2.84 4.52
C THR A 200 -1.98 -4.15 5.14
N THR A 201 -3.29 -4.36 5.09
CA THR A 201 -3.97 -5.55 5.64
C THR A 201 -3.34 -6.86 5.21
N THR A 202 -2.95 -6.98 3.93
CA THR A 202 -2.40 -8.23 3.40
C THR A 202 -1.03 -8.56 3.99
N GLY A 203 -0.15 -7.55 4.11
CA GLY A 203 1.14 -7.73 4.76
C GLY A 203 0.99 -8.04 6.25
N VAL A 204 0.05 -7.39 6.92
CA VAL A 204 -0.30 -7.68 8.32
C VAL A 204 -0.75 -9.12 8.52
N HIS A 205 -1.59 -9.66 7.62
CA HIS A 205 -1.98 -11.07 7.66
C HIS A 205 -0.79 -12.02 7.53
N ARG A 206 0.16 -11.71 6.63
CA ARG A 206 1.42 -12.45 6.49
C ARG A 206 2.25 -12.43 7.78
N LEU A 207 2.36 -11.27 8.43
CA LEU A 207 3.08 -11.12 9.70
C LEU A 207 2.45 -11.96 10.81
N TYR A 208 1.12 -11.90 10.97
CA TYR A 208 0.42 -12.72 11.96
C TYR A 208 0.58 -14.23 11.66
N GLN A 209 0.52 -14.63 10.39
CA GLN A 209 0.74 -16.02 10.02
C GLN A 209 2.18 -16.47 10.33
N MET A 210 3.19 -15.65 9.97
CA MET A 210 4.58 -15.95 10.31
C MET A 210 4.82 -16.03 11.82
N PHE A 211 4.17 -15.17 12.59
CA PHE A 211 4.26 -15.19 14.05
C PHE A 211 3.61 -16.45 14.64
N LYS A 212 2.39 -16.79 14.20
CA LYS A 212 1.67 -18.00 14.62
C LYS A 212 2.46 -19.27 14.34
N ASP A 213 3.15 -19.32 13.21
CA ASP A 213 3.98 -20.46 12.80
C ASP A 213 5.37 -20.46 13.46
N GLY A 214 5.68 -19.51 14.34
CA GLY A 214 7.01 -19.37 14.97
C GLY A 214 8.13 -19.03 13.98
N ARG A 215 7.80 -18.42 12.83
CA ARG A 215 8.73 -18.10 11.75
C ARG A 215 9.12 -16.62 11.68
N LEU A 216 8.38 -15.72 12.35
CA LEU A 216 8.71 -14.29 12.38
C LEU A 216 10.06 -14.08 13.09
N MET A 217 11.01 -13.40 12.44
CA MET A 217 12.38 -13.26 12.95
C MET A 217 12.59 -12.02 13.84
N PHE A 218 11.75 -11.01 13.69
CA PHE A 218 11.88 -9.73 14.38
C PHE A 218 10.48 -9.14 14.67
N PRO A 219 10.36 -8.17 15.62
CA PRO A 219 9.06 -7.56 15.92
C PRO A 219 8.51 -6.77 14.74
N ALA A 220 7.19 -6.67 14.69
CA ALA A 220 6.47 -5.92 13.68
C ALA A 220 5.49 -4.94 14.31
N ILE A 221 5.38 -3.73 13.78
CA ILE A 221 4.27 -2.81 14.06
C ILE A 221 3.31 -2.83 12.87
N ASN A 222 2.09 -3.25 13.16
CA ASN A 222 0.95 -3.18 12.25
C ASN A 222 0.42 -1.74 12.23
N VAL A 223 0.86 -0.97 11.24
CA VAL A 223 0.41 0.41 11.05
C VAL A 223 -0.99 0.45 10.44
N ASN A 224 -1.36 -0.56 9.63
CA ASN A 224 -2.68 -0.63 9.03
C ASN A 224 -3.81 -0.48 10.05
N ASP A 225 -3.66 -1.07 11.26
CA ASP A 225 -4.69 -1.08 12.28
C ASP A 225 -4.63 0.13 13.24
N SER A 226 -3.72 1.07 13.03
CA SER A 226 -3.88 2.42 13.59
C SER A 226 -5.19 3.00 13.08
N VAL A 227 -6.01 3.57 13.97
CA VAL A 227 -7.34 4.06 13.58
C VAL A 227 -7.24 5.20 12.57
N THR A 228 -6.27 6.10 12.76
CA THR A 228 -5.99 7.19 11.82
C THR A 228 -5.38 6.72 10.49
N LYS A 229 -5.08 5.41 10.34
CA LYS A 229 -4.76 4.77 9.07
C LYS A 229 -5.98 4.05 8.51
N SER A 230 -6.46 2.98 9.14
CA SER A 230 -7.50 2.10 8.60
C SER A 230 -8.83 2.80 8.34
N LYS A 231 -9.26 3.69 9.24
CA LYS A 231 -10.53 4.42 9.11
C LYS A 231 -10.43 5.69 8.25
N PHE A 232 -9.24 6.03 7.78
CA PHE A 232 -8.97 7.19 6.92
C PHE A 232 -8.48 6.76 5.54
N ASP A 233 -7.31 6.16 5.45
CA ASP A 233 -6.70 5.69 4.21
C ASP A 233 -7.60 4.66 3.50
N ASN A 234 -7.91 3.54 4.15
CA ASN A 234 -8.70 2.48 3.53
C ASN A 234 -10.12 2.95 3.18
N LEU A 235 -10.70 3.87 3.96
CA LEU A 235 -12.05 4.37 3.73
C LEU A 235 -12.05 5.59 2.78
N TYR A 236 -11.47 6.70 3.21
CA TYR A 236 -11.52 7.98 2.47
C TYR A 236 -10.59 7.97 1.27
N GLY A 237 -9.42 7.32 1.36
CA GLY A 237 -8.50 7.18 0.25
C GLY A 237 -9.12 6.39 -0.90
N CYS A 238 -9.75 5.25 -0.60
CA CYS A 238 -10.44 4.46 -1.62
C CYS A 238 -11.68 5.15 -2.15
N ARG A 239 -12.38 5.94 -1.32
CA ARG A 239 -13.54 6.72 -1.75
C ARG A 239 -13.21 7.69 -2.87
N GLU A 240 -12.05 8.34 -2.83
CA GLU A 240 -11.62 9.26 -3.87
C GLU A 240 -10.91 8.54 -5.02
N SER A 241 -9.97 7.66 -4.73
CA SER A 241 -9.06 7.09 -5.72
C SER A 241 -9.69 6.02 -6.61
N LEU A 242 -10.73 5.28 -6.14
CA LEU A 242 -11.42 4.30 -6.98
C LEU A 242 -12.06 4.94 -8.20
N VAL A 243 -12.89 5.94 -7.97
CA VAL A 243 -13.62 6.61 -9.06
C VAL A 243 -12.69 7.41 -9.95
N ASP A 244 -11.60 7.98 -9.40
CA ASP A 244 -10.54 8.62 -10.19
C ASP A 244 -9.90 7.61 -11.16
N GLY A 245 -9.50 6.44 -10.68
CA GLY A 245 -8.91 5.39 -11.50
C GLY A 245 -9.86 4.91 -12.62
N ILE A 246 -11.13 4.62 -12.29
CA ILE A 246 -12.13 4.18 -13.27
C ILE A 246 -12.35 5.27 -14.33
N LYS A 247 -12.49 6.53 -13.94
CA LYS A 247 -12.76 7.64 -14.88
C LYS A 247 -11.56 7.94 -15.76
N ARG A 248 -10.34 7.97 -15.23
CA ARG A 248 -9.12 8.12 -16.04
C ARG A 248 -8.93 6.97 -17.03
N ALA A 249 -9.25 5.74 -16.61
CA ALA A 249 -9.15 4.56 -17.46
C ALA A 249 -10.14 4.60 -18.62
N THR A 250 -11.41 4.93 -18.37
CA THR A 250 -12.51 4.63 -19.28
C THR A 250 -13.29 5.85 -19.75
N ASP A 251 -13.18 6.97 -19.02
CA ASP A 251 -13.99 8.19 -19.24
C ASP A 251 -15.51 7.92 -19.27
N VAL A 252 -15.95 6.81 -18.67
CA VAL A 252 -17.37 6.45 -18.65
C VAL A 252 -18.17 7.28 -17.65
N MET A 253 -19.42 7.53 -17.97
CA MET A 253 -20.37 8.08 -17.02
C MET A 253 -20.79 6.98 -16.04
N VAL A 254 -20.58 7.22 -14.75
CA VAL A 254 -20.92 6.27 -13.67
C VAL A 254 -22.42 6.32 -13.33
N ALA A 255 -23.03 7.51 -13.45
CA ALA A 255 -24.45 7.70 -13.14
C ALA A 255 -25.35 6.74 -13.94
N GLY A 256 -26.33 6.17 -13.23
CA GLY A 256 -27.32 5.24 -13.80
C GLY A 256 -26.82 3.81 -14.01
N LYS A 257 -25.51 3.55 -13.89
CA LYS A 257 -24.96 2.19 -13.98
C LYS A 257 -25.18 1.39 -12.70
N VAL A 258 -25.30 0.08 -12.84
CA VAL A 258 -25.25 -0.85 -11.71
C VAL A 258 -23.78 -1.14 -11.42
N ALA A 259 -23.33 -0.78 -10.24
CA ALA A 259 -21.97 -1.04 -9.77
C ALA A 259 -22.00 -2.06 -8.62
N LEU A 260 -21.30 -3.16 -8.79
CA LEU A 260 -21.11 -4.18 -7.75
C LEU A 260 -19.79 -3.93 -7.04
N VAL A 261 -19.84 -3.80 -5.72
CA VAL A 261 -18.67 -3.75 -4.83
C VAL A 261 -18.60 -5.07 -4.07
N ALA A 262 -17.57 -5.85 -4.30
CA ALA A 262 -17.33 -7.11 -3.61
C ALA A 262 -16.48 -6.87 -2.36
N GLY A 263 -17.12 -6.95 -1.20
CA GLY A 263 -16.60 -6.63 0.13
C GLY A 263 -17.17 -5.32 0.69
N TYR A 264 -17.43 -5.29 2.02
CA TYR A 264 -17.94 -4.10 2.73
C TYR A 264 -17.16 -3.82 4.02
N GLY A 265 -15.86 -4.11 4.00
CA GLY A 265 -14.87 -3.58 4.95
C GLY A 265 -14.62 -2.09 4.71
N ASP A 266 -13.58 -1.50 5.29
CA ASP A 266 -13.31 -0.06 5.14
C ASP A 266 -13.13 0.36 3.67
N VAL A 267 -12.39 -0.41 2.87
CA VAL A 267 -12.22 -0.19 1.43
C VAL A 267 -13.56 -0.25 0.68
N GLY A 268 -14.36 -1.28 0.96
CA GLY A 268 -15.67 -1.46 0.32
C GLY A 268 -16.66 -0.36 0.69
N LYS A 269 -16.67 0.10 1.94
CA LYS A 269 -17.49 1.23 2.39
C LYS A 269 -17.16 2.51 1.62
N GLY A 270 -15.87 2.85 1.53
CA GLY A 270 -15.43 4.02 0.77
C GLY A 270 -15.80 3.91 -0.71
N SER A 271 -15.52 2.77 -1.32
CA SER A 271 -15.82 2.48 -2.73
C SER A 271 -17.32 2.59 -3.03
N ALA A 272 -18.17 1.97 -2.22
CA ALA A 272 -19.62 2.02 -2.38
C ALA A 272 -20.17 3.44 -2.22
N GLN A 273 -19.68 4.20 -1.24
CA GLN A 273 -20.07 5.60 -1.04
C GLN A 273 -19.72 6.49 -2.22
N ALA A 274 -18.52 6.33 -2.80
CA ALA A 274 -18.08 7.12 -3.96
C ALA A 274 -18.94 6.84 -5.19
N LEU A 275 -19.19 5.58 -5.51
CA LEU A 275 -20.03 5.19 -6.64
C LEU A 275 -21.47 5.67 -6.47
N ARG A 276 -22.03 5.57 -5.25
CA ARG A 276 -23.36 6.11 -4.94
C ARG A 276 -23.41 7.64 -5.06
N ALA A 277 -22.38 8.34 -4.61
CA ALA A 277 -22.30 9.80 -4.75
C ALA A 277 -22.28 10.26 -6.22
N LEU A 278 -21.75 9.42 -7.13
CA LEU A 278 -21.83 9.63 -8.57
C LEU A 278 -23.13 9.07 -9.20
N SER A 279 -24.16 8.77 -8.39
CA SER A 279 -25.47 8.30 -8.82
C SER A 279 -25.47 6.91 -9.47
N ALA A 280 -24.53 6.03 -9.14
CA ALA A 280 -24.63 4.62 -9.50
C ALA A 280 -25.66 3.90 -8.61
N GLN A 281 -26.28 2.84 -9.15
CA GLN A 281 -27.05 1.87 -8.37
C GLN A 281 -26.06 0.86 -7.77
N VAL A 282 -25.65 1.08 -6.52
CA VAL A 282 -24.62 0.26 -5.90
C VAL A 282 -25.20 -0.99 -5.25
N TRP A 283 -24.65 -2.13 -5.61
CA TRP A 283 -24.88 -3.42 -4.96
C TRP A 283 -23.61 -3.87 -4.25
N VAL A 284 -23.76 -4.70 -3.23
CA VAL A 284 -22.63 -5.19 -2.40
C VAL A 284 -22.71 -6.71 -2.32
N THR A 285 -21.56 -7.38 -2.42
CA THR A 285 -21.43 -8.77 -1.97
C THR A 285 -20.62 -8.81 -0.69
N GLU A 286 -20.99 -9.66 0.27
CA GLU A 286 -20.30 -9.76 1.55
C GLU A 286 -20.52 -11.14 2.18
N ILE A 287 -19.48 -11.65 2.86
CA ILE A 287 -19.51 -12.93 3.57
C ILE A 287 -19.72 -12.74 5.08
N ASP A 288 -19.28 -11.59 5.63
CA ASP A 288 -19.48 -11.25 7.04
C ASP A 288 -20.90 -10.72 7.24
N PRO A 289 -21.73 -11.40 8.06
CA PRO A 289 -23.12 -10.97 8.29
C PRO A 289 -23.20 -9.60 8.96
N ILE A 290 -22.19 -9.16 9.72
CA ILE A 290 -22.17 -7.84 10.35
C ILE A 290 -21.95 -6.77 9.29
N CYS A 291 -20.96 -6.95 8.42
CA CYS A 291 -20.70 -6.02 7.31
C CYS A 291 -21.87 -6.00 6.31
N ALA A 292 -22.46 -7.17 6.00
CA ALA A 292 -23.65 -7.26 5.16
C ALA A 292 -24.84 -6.51 5.75
N LEU A 293 -25.08 -6.63 7.07
CA LEU A 293 -26.13 -5.89 7.77
C LEU A 293 -25.85 -4.39 7.71
N GLN A 294 -24.62 -3.94 7.94
CA GLN A 294 -24.26 -2.52 7.80
C GLN A 294 -24.55 -2.01 6.39
N ALA A 295 -24.16 -2.76 5.34
CA ALA A 295 -24.46 -2.39 3.96
C ALA A 295 -25.96 -2.25 3.70
N ALA A 296 -26.77 -3.18 4.20
CA ALA A 296 -28.23 -3.16 4.08
C ALA A 296 -28.84 -1.95 4.80
N MET A 297 -28.36 -1.64 6.01
CA MET A 297 -28.81 -0.47 6.81
C MET A 297 -28.45 0.86 6.15
N GLU A 298 -27.34 0.92 5.41
CA GLU A 298 -26.95 2.06 4.60
C GLU A 298 -27.74 2.16 3.28
N GLY A 299 -28.65 1.23 3.01
CA GLY A 299 -29.54 1.22 1.84
C GLY A 299 -28.93 0.60 0.60
N TYR A 300 -27.82 -0.12 0.71
CA TYR A 300 -27.28 -0.91 -0.40
C TYR A 300 -28.02 -2.23 -0.53
N ARG A 301 -28.16 -2.68 -1.78
CA ARG A 301 -28.68 -4.01 -2.04
C ARG A 301 -27.55 -5.04 -1.88
N VAL A 302 -27.70 -5.92 -0.90
CA VAL A 302 -26.75 -7.03 -0.69
C VAL A 302 -27.19 -8.22 -1.55
N VAL A 303 -26.27 -8.73 -2.37
CA VAL A 303 -26.52 -9.79 -3.36
C VAL A 303 -25.34 -10.74 -3.42
N THR A 304 -25.47 -11.87 -4.12
CA THR A 304 -24.32 -12.74 -4.45
C THR A 304 -23.67 -12.33 -5.77
N MET A 305 -22.42 -12.76 -6.01
CA MET A 305 -21.74 -12.53 -7.29
C MET A 305 -22.48 -13.19 -8.45
N GLU A 306 -23.01 -14.40 -8.25
CA GLU A 306 -23.79 -15.14 -9.25
C GLU A 306 -25.04 -14.39 -9.67
N TYR A 307 -25.70 -13.71 -8.73
CA TYR A 307 -26.86 -12.87 -9.02
C TYR A 307 -26.48 -11.63 -9.83
N ALA A 308 -25.35 -11.02 -9.54
CA ALA A 308 -24.94 -9.74 -10.13
C ALA A 308 -24.24 -9.88 -11.47
N ALA A 309 -23.62 -11.03 -11.76
CA ALA A 309 -22.69 -11.21 -12.87
C ALA A 309 -23.26 -10.80 -14.24
N ASP A 310 -24.52 -11.13 -14.52
CA ASP A 310 -25.19 -10.78 -15.79
C ASP A 310 -25.94 -9.42 -15.76
N LYS A 311 -25.89 -8.70 -14.62
CA LYS A 311 -26.71 -7.50 -14.37
C LYS A 311 -25.89 -6.23 -14.13
N ALA A 312 -24.73 -6.34 -13.52
CA ALA A 312 -23.91 -5.19 -13.21
C ALA A 312 -23.11 -4.70 -14.43
N ASP A 313 -22.75 -3.42 -14.42
CA ASP A 313 -21.99 -2.74 -15.48
C ASP A 313 -20.54 -2.49 -15.03
N ILE A 314 -20.34 -2.33 -13.70
CA ILE A 314 -19.03 -2.10 -13.08
C ILE A 314 -18.87 -3.09 -11.94
N PHE A 315 -17.73 -3.77 -11.89
CA PHE A 315 -17.36 -4.72 -10.84
C PHE A 315 -16.08 -4.25 -10.18
N VAL A 316 -16.11 -4.13 -8.85
CA VAL A 316 -15.00 -3.70 -8.03
C VAL A 316 -14.75 -4.74 -6.94
N THR A 317 -13.57 -5.34 -6.90
CA THR A 317 -13.16 -6.24 -5.80
C THR A 317 -12.34 -5.48 -4.76
N CYS A 318 -12.57 -5.78 -3.48
CA CYS A 318 -11.93 -5.11 -2.35
C CYS A 318 -11.92 -5.96 -1.06
N THR A 319 -11.79 -7.28 -1.22
CA THR A 319 -11.91 -8.24 -0.11
C THR A 319 -10.57 -8.68 0.47
N GLY A 320 -9.47 -8.54 -0.29
CA GLY A 320 -8.18 -9.14 0.04
C GLY A 320 -8.20 -10.67 -0.01
N ASN A 321 -9.21 -11.29 -0.64
CA ASN A 321 -9.40 -12.73 -0.74
C ASN A 321 -8.97 -13.24 -2.14
N TYR A 322 -9.28 -14.48 -2.44
CA TYR A 322 -8.85 -15.19 -3.64
C TYR A 322 -10.05 -15.54 -4.52
N HIS A 323 -9.95 -15.31 -5.85
CA HIS A 323 -10.93 -15.66 -6.87
C HIS A 323 -12.39 -15.27 -6.53
N VAL A 324 -12.55 -14.04 -6.04
CA VAL A 324 -13.87 -13.45 -5.73
C VAL A 324 -14.69 -13.31 -7.02
N ILE A 325 -14.02 -12.93 -8.12
CA ILE A 325 -14.58 -12.99 -9.48
C ILE A 325 -13.89 -14.12 -10.23
N THR A 326 -14.62 -15.22 -10.46
CA THR A 326 -14.12 -16.39 -11.18
C THR A 326 -14.28 -16.24 -12.70
N GLY A 327 -13.59 -17.09 -13.48
CA GLY A 327 -13.78 -17.18 -14.94
C GLY A 327 -15.24 -17.40 -15.34
N ALA A 328 -16.02 -18.15 -14.55
CA ALA A 328 -17.46 -18.38 -14.79
C ALA A 328 -18.30 -17.09 -14.61
N HIS A 329 -17.93 -16.23 -13.65
CA HIS A 329 -18.58 -14.92 -13.46
C HIS A 329 -18.24 -14.00 -14.63
N LEU A 330 -16.96 -13.90 -15.02
CA LEU A 330 -16.47 -13.09 -16.14
C LEU A 330 -17.18 -13.47 -17.46
N ALA A 331 -17.37 -14.77 -17.69
CA ALA A 331 -18.07 -15.27 -18.89
C ALA A 331 -19.55 -14.84 -18.96
N LYS A 332 -20.20 -14.58 -17.82
CA LYS A 332 -21.62 -14.14 -17.76
C LYS A 332 -21.81 -12.63 -17.85
N MET A 333 -20.75 -11.84 -17.65
CA MET A 333 -20.84 -10.38 -17.61
C MET A 333 -21.39 -9.79 -18.91
N LYS A 334 -21.99 -8.63 -18.80
CA LYS A 334 -22.45 -7.86 -19.96
C LYS A 334 -21.30 -7.53 -20.89
N ASN A 335 -21.63 -7.29 -22.15
CA ASN A 335 -20.69 -6.69 -23.10
C ASN A 335 -20.24 -5.31 -22.61
N ASN A 336 -18.92 -5.07 -22.62
CA ASN A 336 -18.26 -3.88 -22.11
C ASN A 336 -18.44 -3.66 -20.59
N ALA A 337 -18.72 -4.69 -19.81
CA ALA A 337 -18.63 -4.60 -18.34
C ALA A 337 -17.21 -4.20 -17.93
N ILE A 338 -17.10 -3.28 -16.98
CA ILE A 338 -15.83 -2.80 -16.43
C ILE A 338 -15.50 -3.65 -15.19
N VAL A 339 -14.33 -4.25 -15.18
CA VAL A 339 -13.85 -5.10 -14.08
C VAL A 339 -12.56 -4.52 -13.54
N CYS A 340 -12.52 -4.25 -12.25
CA CYS A 340 -11.34 -3.71 -11.58
C CYS A 340 -11.23 -4.20 -10.15
N ASN A 341 -10.01 -4.08 -9.62
CA ASN A 341 -9.67 -4.41 -8.24
C ASN A 341 -9.08 -3.18 -7.55
N ILE A 342 -9.43 -2.98 -6.29
CA ILE A 342 -8.80 -1.98 -5.41
C ILE A 342 -8.22 -2.64 -4.14
N GLY A 343 -8.26 -3.97 -4.04
CA GLY A 343 -7.51 -4.74 -3.06
C GLY A 343 -6.02 -4.78 -3.42
N HIS A 344 -5.17 -5.05 -2.45
CA HIS A 344 -3.71 -4.92 -2.60
C HIS A 344 -3.14 -5.85 -3.69
N PHE A 345 -3.57 -7.11 -3.75
CA PHE A 345 -3.10 -8.09 -4.74
C PHE A 345 -4.10 -8.32 -5.88
N ASP A 346 -3.59 -8.89 -6.97
CA ASP A 346 -4.31 -9.15 -8.23
C ASP A 346 -5.09 -10.48 -8.25
N ASN A 347 -5.05 -11.25 -7.19
CA ASN A 347 -5.65 -12.58 -7.10
C ASN A 347 -7.15 -12.63 -6.77
N GLU A 348 -7.78 -11.48 -6.56
CA GLU A 348 -9.24 -11.41 -6.34
C GLU A 348 -10.03 -11.68 -7.62
N ILE A 349 -9.45 -11.36 -8.78
CA ILE A 349 -10.01 -11.63 -10.10
C ILE A 349 -9.23 -12.77 -10.74
N ASP A 350 -9.93 -13.80 -11.19
CA ASP A 350 -9.34 -14.95 -11.90
C ASP A 350 -8.88 -14.55 -13.31
N VAL A 351 -7.80 -13.78 -13.38
CA VAL A 351 -7.23 -13.30 -14.65
C VAL A 351 -6.65 -14.46 -15.46
N ALA A 352 -6.15 -15.51 -14.81
CA ALA A 352 -5.62 -16.70 -15.47
C ALA A 352 -6.69 -17.40 -16.36
N ALA A 353 -7.97 -17.34 -15.97
CA ALA A 353 -9.06 -17.85 -16.80
C ALA A 353 -9.23 -17.10 -18.14
N LEU A 354 -8.65 -15.91 -18.27
CA LEU A 354 -8.73 -15.06 -19.44
C LEU A 354 -7.51 -15.18 -20.38
N GLU A 355 -6.43 -15.83 -19.98
CA GLU A 355 -5.16 -15.89 -20.75
C GLU A 355 -5.31 -16.44 -22.16
N LYS A 356 -6.22 -17.40 -22.35
CA LYS A 356 -6.48 -18.01 -23.67
C LYS A 356 -7.38 -17.18 -24.58
N LEU A 357 -7.94 -16.11 -24.09
CA LEU A 357 -8.80 -15.20 -24.86
C LEU A 357 -7.94 -14.19 -25.62
N LYS A 358 -8.55 -13.50 -26.58
CA LYS A 358 -7.88 -12.42 -27.29
C LYS A 358 -7.89 -11.17 -26.43
N TRP A 359 -6.70 -10.58 -26.21
CA TRP A 359 -6.52 -9.31 -25.53
C TRP A 359 -6.24 -8.21 -26.54
N GLU A 360 -6.79 -7.04 -26.30
CA GLU A 360 -6.57 -5.82 -27.08
C GLU A 360 -6.32 -4.67 -26.12
N GLU A 361 -5.06 -4.23 -26.00
CA GLU A 361 -4.73 -3.06 -25.18
C GLU A 361 -5.29 -1.81 -25.85
N ILE A 362 -6.17 -1.09 -25.19
CA ILE A 362 -6.77 0.16 -25.65
C ILE A 362 -5.84 1.34 -25.34
N LYS A 363 -5.28 1.34 -24.18
CA LYS A 363 -4.24 2.24 -23.69
C LYS A 363 -3.58 1.59 -22.46
N PRO A 364 -2.42 2.07 -21.97
CA PRO A 364 -1.76 1.48 -20.82
C PRO A 364 -2.73 1.21 -19.67
N GLN A 365 -2.75 -0.02 -19.17
CA GLN A 365 -3.59 -0.49 -18.05
C GLN A 365 -5.10 -0.59 -18.35
N VAL A 366 -5.51 -0.54 -19.61
CA VAL A 366 -6.90 -0.69 -20.03
C VAL A 366 -6.98 -1.69 -21.18
N ASP A 367 -7.48 -2.88 -20.90
CA ASP A 367 -7.53 -3.98 -21.85
C ASP A 367 -8.98 -4.39 -22.16
N HIS A 368 -9.29 -4.60 -23.44
CA HIS A 368 -10.42 -5.43 -23.84
C HIS A 368 -10.01 -6.91 -23.81
N VAL A 369 -10.76 -7.72 -23.10
CA VAL A 369 -10.69 -9.18 -23.21
C VAL A 369 -11.88 -9.65 -24.03
N ILE A 370 -11.61 -10.29 -25.17
CA ILE A 370 -12.59 -10.57 -26.23
C ILE A 370 -12.91 -12.06 -26.22
N TYR A 371 -14.18 -12.39 -26.01
CA TYR A 371 -14.71 -13.75 -26.04
C TYR A 371 -14.96 -14.24 -27.48
N PRO A 372 -15.04 -15.55 -27.72
CA PRO A 372 -15.25 -16.10 -29.08
C PRO A 372 -16.54 -15.67 -29.77
N ASP A 373 -17.58 -15.30 -29.01
CA ASP A 373 -18.86 -14.77 -29.51
C ASP A 373 -18.82 -13.28 -29.84
N GLY A 374 -17.64 -12.63 -29.66
CA GLY A 374 -17.45 -11.19 -29.89
C GLY A 374 -17.78 -10.31 -28.67
N LYS A 375 -18.30 -10.86 -27.59
CA LYS A 375 -18.48 -10.14 -26.32
C LYS A 375 -17.13 -9.67 -25.78
N ARG A 376 -17.10 -8.49 -25.18
CA ARG A 376 -15.89 -7.90 -24.57
C ARG A 376 -16.14 -7.56 -23.11
N ILE A 377 -15.11 -7.66 -22.30
CA ILE A 377 -15.05 -7.03 -20.98
C ILE A 377 -13.87 -6.05 -20.96
N ILE A 378 -13.98 -5.00 -20.16
CA ILE A 378 -12.91 -4.02 -19.95
C ILE A 378 -12.24 -4.37 -18.63
N LEU A 379 -11.03 -4.91 -18.69
CA LEU A 379 -10.25 -5.22 -17.50
C LEU A 379 -9.26 -4.07 -17.24
N LEU A 380 -9.28 -3.52 -16.02
CA LEU A 380 -8.42 -2.42 -15.64
C LEU A 380 -7.21 -2.93 -14.83
N ALA A 381 -6.04 -2.33 -15.11
CA ALA A 381 -4.76 -2.62 -14.47
C ALA A 381 -4.43 -4.13 -14.39
N LYS A 382 -4.93 -4.92 -15.36
CA LYS A 382 -4.77 -6.39 -15.40
C LYS A 382 -5.17 -7.08 -14.11
N GLY A 383 -6.20 -6.56 -13.41
CA GLY A 383 -6.67 -7.06 -12.13
C GLY A 383 -5.91 -6.55 -10.91
N ARG A 384 -4.85 -5.75 -11.10
CA ARG A 384 -4.09 -5.11 -10.02
C ARG A 384 -4.81 -3.84 -9.52
N LEU A 385 -4.20 -3.11 -8.60
CA LEU A 385 -4.74 -1.88 -8.00
C LEU A 385 -5.12 -0.83 -9.06
N VAL A 386 -6.42 -0.64 -9.29
CA VAL A 386 -6.94 0.30 -10.30
C VAL A 386 -6.60 1.75 -10.00
N ASN A 387 -6.60 2.14 -8.73
CA ASN A 387 -6.33 3.51 -8.30
C ASN A 387 -4.88 3.95 -8.55
N LEU A 388 -3.94 3.02 -8.53
CA LEU A 388 -2.51 3.27 -8.80
C LEU A 388 -2.11 2.90 -10.24
N GLY A 389 -2.69 1.83 -10.78
CA GLY A 389 -2.45 1.43 -12.17
C GLY A 389 -3.02 2.43 -13.18
N CYS A 390 -4.26 2.85 -12.98
CA CYS A 390 -4.97 3.75 -13.88
C CYS A 390 -5.05 5.21 -13.38
N GLY A 391 -4.67 5.48 -12.12
CA GLY A 391 -4.70 6.79 -11.48
C GLY A 391 -3.38 7.13 -10.80
N THR A 392 -3.46 8.00 -9.79
CA THR A 392 -2.32 8.50 -9.01
C THR A 392 -2.33 8.04 -7.55
N GLY A 393 -3.27 7.15 -7.20
CA GLY A 393 -3.44 6.62 -5.86
C GLY A 393 -4.23 7.54 -4.92
N HIS A 394 -4.02 7.36 -3.63
CA HIS A 394 -4.73 8.12 -2.61
C HIS A 394 -4.26 9.59 -2.54
N PRO A 395 -5.15 10.54 -2.20
CA PRO A 395 -4.81 11.94 -2.08
C PRO A 395 -3.82 12.20 -0.93
N SER A 396 -3.01 13.24 -1.08
CA SER A 396 -1.93 13.60 -0.15
C SER A 396 -2.42 13.77 1.28
N TYR A 397 -3.59 14.37 1.48
CA TYR A 397 -4.13 14.62 2.81
C TYR A 397 -4.36 13.34 3.61
N VAL A 398 -4.92 12.30 3.01
CA VAL A 398 -5.14 11.02 3.70
C VAL A 398 -3.82 10.26 3.92
N MET A 399 -2.92 10.31 2.94
CA MET A 399 -1.58 9.72 3.08
C MET A 399 -0.72 10.40 4.15
N SER A 400 -1.00 11.67 4.46
CA SER A 400 -0.41 12.34 5.61
C SER A 400 -0.64 11.59 6.92
N SER A 401 -1.84 11.05 7.15
CA SER A 401 -2.14 10.25 8.34
C SER A 401 -1.38 8.92 8.33
N SER A 402 -1.42 8.19 7.23
CA SER A 402 -0.75 6.89 7.10
C SER A 402 0.75 7.02 7.29
N PHE A 403 1.38 7.98 6.61
CA PHE A 403 2.82 8.18 6.68
C PHE A 403 3.30 8.84 7.98
N ALA A 404 2.44 9.61 8.67
CA ALA A 404 2.68 10.04 10.03
C ALA A 404 2.74 8.83 10.98
N ASN A 405 1.80 7.89 10.86
CA ASN A 405 1.81 6.64 11.62
C ASN A 405 3.05 5.80 11.30
N GLN A 406 3.43 5.66 10.01
CA GLN A 406 4.66 4.95 9.61
C GLN A 406 5.91 5.57 10.24
N THR A 407 6.03 6.91 10.16
CA THR A 407 7.19 7.62 10.72
C THR A 407 7.29 7.43 12.23
N ILE A 408 6.16 7.57 12.95
CA ILE A 408 6.11 7.36 14.41
C ILE A 408 6.42 5.89 14.75
N ALA A 409 5.90 4.93 13.97
CA ALA A 409 6.17 3.50 14.19
C ALA A 409 7.66 3.16 13.98
N GLN A 410 8.30 3.74 12.95
CA GLN A 410 9.74 3.59 12.74
C GLN A 410 10.56 4.16 13.94
N ILE A 411 10.18 5.35 14.43
CA ILE A 411 10.83 5.95 15.60
C ILE A 411 10.64 5.07 16.84
N GLU A 412 9.38 4.65 17.12
CA GLU A 412 9.04 3.84 18.29
C GLU A 412 9.80 2.52 18.30
N LEU A 413 9.80 1.81 17.15
CA LEU A 413 10.46 0.51 17.05
C LEU A 413 11.98 0.62 17.07
N TYR A 414 12.55 1.63 16.43
CA TYR A 414 13.99 1.86 16.37
C TYR A 414 14.57 2.28 17.74
N ALA A 415 13.92 3.23 18.41
CA ALA A 415 14.37 3.75 19.70
C ALA A 415 14.15 2.78 20.87
N ASN A 416 13.11 1.95 20.79
CA ASN A 416 12.65 1.08 21.90
C ASN A 416 12.77 -0.42 21.56
N THR A 417 13.80 -0.82 20.84
CA THR A 417 13.99 -2.20 20.36
C THR A 417 13.83 -3.25 21.48
N GLY A 418 14.30 -2.97 22.71
CA GLY A 418 14.16 -3.90 23.84
C GLY A 418 12.74 -4.01 24.43
N LYS A 419 11.84 -3.10 24.08
CA LYS A 419 10.43 -3.08 24.55
C LYS A 419 9.55 -4.05 23.78
N TYR A 420 9.93 -4.40 22.56
CA TYR A 420 9.14 -5.22 21.63
C TYR A 420 9.83 -6.57 21.39
N PRO A 421 9.49 -7.65 22.14
CA PRO A 421 9.83 -9.01 21.73
C PRO A 421 9.29 -9.34 20.35
N VAL A 422 9.77 -10.46 19.74
CA VAL A 422 9.21 -10.93 18.47
C VAL A 422 7.69 -11.12 18.60
N GLY A 423 6.93 -10.39 17.79
CA GLY A 423 5.48 -10.34 17.81
C GLY A 423 4.94 -9.27 16.86
N VAL A 424 3.62 -9.17 16.74
CA VAL A 424 2.94 -8.16 15.95
C VAL A 424 2.17 -7.22 16.86
N TYR A 425 2.46 -5.93 16.79
CA TYR A 425 1.95 -4.89 17.69
C TYR A 425 1.22 -3.81 16.89
N THR A 426 0.32 -3.08 17.54
CA THR A 426 -0.25 -1.82 17.03
C THR A 426 0.36 -0.64 17.77
N LEU A 427 0.35 0.54 17.14
CA LEU A 427 0.77 1.77 17.84
C LEU A 427 -0.10 2.04 19.06
N PRO A 428 0.50 2.50 20.18
CA PRO A 428 -0.24 2.96 21.35
C PRO A 428 -1.27 4.04 21.00
N LYS A 429 -2.44 4.00 21.61
CA LYS A 429 -3.57 4.90 21.32
C LYS A 429 -3.22 6.39 21.37
N HIS A 430 -2.36 6.80 22.31
CA HIS A 430 -1.95 8.21 22.42
C HIS A 430 -1.13 8.71 21.22
N LEU A 431 -0.41 7.81 20.51
CA LEU A 431 0.31 8.14 19.29
C LEU A 431 -0.65 8.25 18.08
N ASP A 432 -1.65 7.38 18.02
CA ASP A 432 -2.73 7.44 17.03
C ASP A 432 -3.54 8.75 17.17
N GLU A 433 -3.92 9.14 18.42
CA GLU A 433 -4.55 10.42 18.70
C GLU A 433 -3.65 11.63 18.37
N LYS A 434 -2.33 11.51 18.54
CA LYS A 434 -1.38 12.56 18.13
C LYS A 434 -1.48 12.84 16.64
N VAL A 435 -1.52 11.80 15.81
CA VAL A 435 -1.68 11.95 14.35
C VAL A 435 -2.99 12.66 14.02
N ALA A 436 -4.11 12.27 14.64
CA ALA A 436 -5.40 12.92 14.44
C ALA A 436 -5.35 14.42 14.80
N ARG A 437 -4.74 14.78 15.93
CA ARG A 437 -4.60 16.19 16.35
C ARG A 437 -3.80 17.00 15.34
N LEU A 438 -2.73 16.45 14.80
CA LEU A 438 -1.90 17.12 13.79
C LEU A 438 -2.67 17.35 12.48
N GLN A 439 -3.49 16.39 12.05
CA GLN A 439 -4.35 16.53 10.86
C GLN A 439 -5.42 17.62 11.04
N LEU A 440 -6.04 17.70 12.22
CA LEU A 440 -7.11 18.66 12.50
C LEU A 440 -6.67 20.14 12.39
N THR A 441 -5.37 20.41 12.51
CA THR A 441 -4.85 21.78 12.47
C THR A 441 -5.18 22.56 11.18
N THR A 442 -5.37 21.84 10.08
CA THR A 442 -5.65 22.44 8.76
C THR A 442 -7.15 22.47 8.40
N LEU A 443 -8.00 21.84 9.22
CA LEU A 443 -9.45 21.74 8.97
C LEU A 443 -10.26 22.80 9.71
N ASN A 444 -9.62 23.75 10.39
CA ASN A 444 -10.27 24.72 11.27
C ASN A 444 -11.17 24.04 12.33
N ALA A 445 -10.86 22.81 12.71
CA ALA A 445 -11.61 22.06 13.69
C ALA A 445 -11.25 22.51 15.12
N GLN A 446 -12.27 22.73 15.94
CA GLN A 446 -12.10 23.07 17.36
C GLN A 446 -12.55 21.88 18.20
N LEU A 447 -11.62 21.30 18.95
CA LEU A 447 -11.94 20.23 19.88
C LEU A 447 -12.52 20.80 21.18
N THR A 448 -13.58 20.16 21.66
CA THR A 448 -14.06 20.40 23.02
C THR A 448 -13.04 19.82 24.01
N GLU A 449 -12.73 20.58 25.06
CA GLU A 449 -11.88 20.10 26.15
C GLU A 449 -12.72 19.60 27.31
N LEU A 450 -12.32 18.46 27.90
CA LEU A 450 -12.96 17.94 29.10
C LEU A 450 -12.59 18.78 30.32
N THR A 451 -13.58 19.04 31.19
CA THR A 451 -13.26 19.47 32.57
C THR A 451 -12.67 18.30 33.37
N ALA A 452 -12.03 18.59 34.49
CA ALA A 452 -11.50 17.55 35.37
C ALA A 452 -12.64 16.64 35.90
N GLU A 453 -13.82 17.19 36.17
CA GLU A 453 -14.98 16.44 36.62
C GLU A 453 -15.52 15.51 35.53
N GLN A 454 -15.61 15.99 34.29
CA GLN A 454 -16.04 15.18 33.15
C GLN A 454 -15.06 14.04 32.88
N ALA A 455 -13.75 14.32 32.91
CA ALA A 455 -12.73 13.32 32.74
C ALA A 455 -12.77 12.23 33.83
N ALA A 456 -12.94 12.66 35.08
CA ALA A 456 -13.09 11.74 36.20
C ALA A 456 -14.34 10.88 36.08
N TYR A 457 -15.47 11.46 35.64
CA TYR A 457 -16.74 10.74 35.46
C TYR A 457 -16.64 9.60 34.45
N ILE A 458 -15.93 9.81 33.32
CA ILE A 458 -15.76 8.78 32.30
C ILE A 458 -14.46 7.98 32.45
N GLY A 459 -13.66 8.24 33.46
CA GLY A 459 -12.46 7.47 33.77
C GLY A 459 -11.30 7.64 32.80
N VAL A 460 -11.15 8.82 32.20
CA VAL A 460 -10.03 9.13 31.26
C VAL A 460 -9.22 10.33 31.74
N SER A 461 -8.05 10.54 31.15
CA SER A 461 -7.28 11.78 31.35
C SER A 461 -7.95 12.95 30.59
N VAL A 462 -7.86 14.19 31.12
CA VAL A 462 -8.33 15.41 30.42
C VAL A 462 -7.76 15.54 29.02
N LYS A 463 -6.53 15.08 28.81
CA LYS A 463 -5.83 15.16 27.52
C LYS A 463 -5.83 13.88 26.69
N GLY A 464 -6.58 12.85 27.13
CA GLY A 464 -6.61 11.54 26.46
C GLY A 464 -5.53 10.57 26.99
N PRO A 465 -5.43 9.37 26.41
CA PRO A 465 -6.31 8.86 25.37
C PRO A 465 -7.76 8.69 25.84
N TYR A 466 -8.71 9.01 24.94
CA TYR A 466 -10.14 9.02 25.28
C TYR A 466 -10.82 7.65 25.12
N LYS A 467 -10.15 6.70 24.48
CA LYS A 467 -10.62 5.33 24.26
C LYS A 467 -9.53 4.34 24.65
N ALA A 468 -9.95 3.15 25.08
CA ALA A 468 -9.03 2.05 25.37
C ALA A 468 -8.27 1.60 24.10
N ASP A 469 -7.10 0.99 24.27
CA ASP A 469 -6.22 0.58 23.14
C ASP A 469 -6.89 -0.36 22.15
N HIS A 470 -7.83 -1.20 22.61
CA HIS A 470 -8.56 -2.16 21.76
C HIS A 470 -9.73 -1.53 20.99
N TYR A 471 -10.11 -0.29 21.26
CA TYR A 471 -11.24 0.35 20.59
C TYR A 471 -10.88 0.75 19.15
N ARG A 472 -11.76 0.43 18.18
CA ARG A 472 -11.52 0.58 16.73
C ARG A 472 -12.52 1.49 16.00
N TYR A 473 -13.23 2.37 16.65
CA TYR A 473 -14.16 3.38 16.09
C TYR A 473 -15.15 2.85 15.04
#